data_1f355c847d9141814f0b78dfae4dd843
#
_entry.id   1f355c847d9141814f0b78dfae4dd843
#
_cell.length_a   1.000
_cell.length_b   1.000
_cell.length_c   1.000
_cell.angle_alpha   90.00
_cell.angle_beta   90.00
_cell.angle_gamma   90.00
#
_symmetry.space_group_name_H-M   'P 1'
#
loop_
_entity.id
_entity.type
_entity.pdbx_description
1 polymer ?
#
loop_
_entity_poly.entity_id
_entity_poly.type
_entity_poly.pdbx_seq_one_letter_code
_entity_poly.pdbx_strand_id
1 'polypeptide(L)'
;MKKLLFSAVAILAALGAGAAWADDYPARPVSLMVPYPAGAASDITARALQGPMAQALGGQVIVENLGGANGALGANRVLGARADGYYLFQGSPNELILAGLTNKSVSYKPDAFRMIAPVATSPYVVVTRADLGAANVDELVAMARQRSVPLTYGSGGAGSMIHLITEALSRRTGIALTHIPYRGGAPLITDMAGGQIDFAIMPYQANYDDLRREGRLKIIGTLNRERLATLPDVPSVQESAA
;
A
#
# COMPACT_ATOMS: atom_id res chain seq x y z
N MET A 1 -65.16 15.97 28.73
CA MET A 1 -64.96 15.80 27.31
C MET A 1 -63.63 16.38 26.81
N LYS A 2 -63.25 17.66 27.15
CA LYS A 2 -62.00 18.27 26.67
C LYS A 2 -60.71 17.54 27.14
N LYS A 3 -60.66 16.98 28.35
CA LYS A 3 -59.50 16.26 28.91
C LYS A 3 -59.28 14.89 28.23
N LEU A 4 -60.34 14.20 27.82
CA LEU A 4 -60.26 12.92 27.08
C LEU A 4 -59.75 13.10 25.63
N LEU A 5 -60.14 14.22 24.98
CA LEU A 5 -59.60 14.55 23.64
C LEU A 5 -58.10 14.85 23.67
N PHE A 6 -57.62 15.57 24.69
CA PHE A 6 -56.19 15.87 24.85
C PHE A 6 -55.34 14.61 25.09
N SER A 7 -55.88 13.65 25.89
CA SER A 7 -55.21 12.38 26.12
C SER A 7 -55.15 11.50 24.85
N ALA A 8 -56.19 11.49 24.04
CA ALA A 8 -56.21 10.74 22.80
C ALA A 8 -55.25 11.30 21.75
N VAL A 9 -55.11 12.62 21.65
CA VAL A 9 -54.18 13.29 20.74
C VAL A 9 -52.72 13.05 21.18
N ALA A 10 -52.42 13.04 22.49
CA ALA A 10 -51.07 12.74 23.01
C ALA A 10 -50.67 11.28 22.75
N ILE A 11 -51.62 10.33 22.82
CA ILE A 11 -51.34 8.91 22.52
C ILE A 11 -51.13 8.70 21.01
N LEU A 12 -51.88 9.38 20.14
CA LEU A 12 -51.66 9.34 18.70
C LEU A 12 -50.31 9.96 18.31
N ALA A 13 -49.89 11.05 18.96
CA ALA A 13 -48.58 11.67 18.72
C ALA A 13 -47.43 10.78 19.20
N ALA A 14 -47.59 10.02 20.28
CA ALA A 14 -46.59 9.07 20.77
C ALA A 14 -46.47 7.81 19.88
N LEU A 15 -47.53 7.38 19.19
CA LEU A 15 -47.52 6.29 18.21
C LEU A 15 -46.97 6.71 16.86
N GLY A 16 -46.90 8.01 16.58
CA GLY A 16 -46.30 8.60 15.37
C GLY A 16 -44.82 8.92 15.54
N ALA A 17 -44.18 8.67 16.72
CA ALA A 17 -42.73 8.66 16.87
C ALA A 17 -42.22 7.46 16.07
N GLY A 18 -42.03 7.69 14.77
CA GLY A 18 -41.64 6.71 13.78
C GLY A 18 -40.49 5.90 14.30
N ALA A 19 -40.63 4.59 14.22
CA ALA A 19 -39.49 3.70 14.29
C ALA A 19 -38.42 4.29 13.34
N ALA A 20 -37.36 4.84 13.88
CA ALA A 20 -36.19 5.17 13.11
C ALA A 20 -35.75 3.82 12.54
N TRP A 21 -36.14 3.59 11.30
CA TRP A 21 -35.63 2.43 10.56
C TRP A 21 -34.14 2.69 10.48
N ALA A 22 -33.39 1.98 11.32
CA ALA A 22 -31.98 1.86 11.10
C ALA A 22 -31.85 1.20 9.71
N ASP A 23 -31.48 1.98 8.71
CA ASP A 23 -31.20 1.42 7.40
C ASP A 23 -30.26 0.25 7.61
N ASP A 24 -30.67 -0.96 7.17
CA ASP A 24 -29.83 -2.15 7.27
C ASP A 24 -28.50 -1.87 6.55
N TYR A 25 -27.44 -1.68 7.30
CA TYR A 25 -26.12 -1.48 6.72
C TYR A 25 -25.50 -2.84 6.37
N PRO A 26 -25.01 -2.99 5.10
CA PRO A 26 -24.99 -2.03 4.00
C PRO A 26 -26.24 -2.14 3.09
N ALA A 27 -26.97 -1.04 2.91
CA ALA A 27 -28.09 -0.94 1.96
C ALA A 27 -27.64 -0.73 0.49
N ARG A 28 -26.35 -0.52 0.24
CA ARG A 28 -25.70 -0.33 -1.07
C ARG A 28 -24.27 -0.85 -1.05
N PRO A 29 -23.63 -1.04 -2.21
CA PRO A 29 -22.24 -1.52 -2.25
C PRO A 29 -21.29 -0.64 -1.43
N VAL A 30 -20.36 -1.28 -0.73
CA VAL A 30 -19.26 -0.64 0.00
C VAL A 30 -18.03 -0.58 -0.91
N SER A 31 -17.50 0.61 -1.15
CA SER A 31 -16.26 0.78 -1.94
C SER A 31 -15.04 0.66 -1.05
N LEU A 32 -14.08 -0.16 -1.46
CA LEU A 32 -12.75 -0.26 -0.87
C LEU A 32 -11.74 0.41 -1.82
N MET A 33 -11.34 1.62 -1.47
CA MET A 33 -10.37 2.40 -2.25
C MET A 33 -8.94 1.91 -1.99
N VAL A 34 -8.26 1.56 -3.05
CA VAL A 34 -6.83 1.21 -3.10
C VAL A 34 -6.07 2.34 -3.79
N PRO A 35 -5.12 3.01 -3.12
CA PRO A 35 -4.41 4.17 -3.67
C PRO A 35 -3.25 3.79 -4.62
N TYR A 36 -3.35 2.66 -5.30
CA TYR A 36 -2.34 2.12 -6.21
C TYR A 36 -3.00 1.47 -7.43
N PRO A 37 -2.26 1.32 -8.56
CA PRO A 37 -2.76 0.62 -9.74
C PRO A 37 -3.14 -0.83 -9.44
N ALA A 38 -4.07 -1.37 -10.24
CA ALA A 38 -4.40 -2.78 -10.20
C ALA A 38 -3.16 -3.66 -10.42
N GLY A 39 -3.10 -4.81 -9.74
CA GLY A 39 -1.96 -5.72 -9.73
C GLY A 39 -0.80 -5.34 -8.79
N ALA A 40 -0.87 -4.19 -8.12
CA ALA A 40 0.05 -3.85 -7.04
C ALA A 40 -0.27 -4.67 -5.77
N ALA A 41 0.69 -4.75 -4.81
CA ALA A 41 0.53 -5.49 -3.56
C ALA A 41 -0.76 -5.14 -2.81
N SER A 42 -1.08 -3.86 -2.73
CA SER A 42 -2.30 -3.38 -2.08
C SER A 42 -3.57 -3.85 -2.79
N ASP A 43 -3.58 -3.89 -4.12
CA ASP A 43 -4.72 -4.37 -4.91
C ASP A 43 -4.94 -5.87 -4.72
N ILE A 44 -3.86 -6.66 -4.76
CA ILE A 44 -3.91 -8.10 -4.49
C ILE A 44 -4.51 -8.37 -3.11
N THR A 45 -4.06 -7.64 -2.09
CA THR A 45 -4.58 -7.74 -0.72
C THR A 45 -6.06 -7.34 -0.63
N ALA A 46 -6.46 -6.24 -1.28
CA ALA A 46 -7.85 -5.78 -1.30
C ALA A 46 -8.78 -6.80 -1.95
N ARG A 47 -8.36 -7.41 -3.05
CA ARG A 47 -9.14 -8.44 -3.75
C ARG A 47 -9.25 -9.73 -2.94
N ALA A 48 -8.22 -10.09 -2.19
CA ALA A 48 -8.28 -11.23 -1.26
C ALA A 48 -9.28 -10.98 -0.12
N LEU A 49 -9.41 -9.74 0.34
CA LEU A 49 -10.36 -9.34 1.38
C LEU A 49 -11.79 -9.16 0.87
N GLN A 50 -11.97 -8.83 -0.40
CA GLN A 50 -13.25 -8.44 -1.00
C GLN A 50 -14.35 -9.45 -0.72
N GLY A 51 -14.12 -10.73 -0.98
CA GLY A 51 -15.09 -11.82 -0.75
C GLY A 51 -15.44 -12.01 0.72
N PRO A 52 -14.47 -12.24 1.61
CA PRO A 52 -14.71 -12.33 3.06
C PRO A 52 -15.43 -11.12 3.64
N MET A 53 -15.05 -9.90 3.23
CA MET A 53 -15.74 -8.68 3.65
C MET A 53 -17.19 -8.63 3.18
N ALA A 54 -17.46 -8.95 1.92
CA ALA A 54 -18.80 -8.98 1.37
C ALA A 54 -19.70 -9.99 2.12
N GLN A 55 -19.15 -11.16 2.45
CA GLN A 55 -19.83 -12.16 3.26
C GLN A 55 -20.12 -11.68 4.69
N ALA A 56 -19.15 -11.07 5.35
CA ALA A 56 -19.29 -10.60 6.72
C ALA A 56 -20.25 -9.41 6.83
N LEU A 57 -20.28 -8.54 5.83
CA LEU A 57 -21.17 -7.39 5.79
C LEU A 57 -22.59 -7.74 5.30
N GLY A 58 -22.78 -8.91 4.69
CA GLY A 58 -24.06 -9.26 4.04
C GLY A 58 -24.35 -8.41 2.79
N GLY A 59 -23.33 -7.81 2.17
CA GLY A 59 -23.49 -6.87 1.05
C GLY A 59 -22.32 -6.90 0.09
N GLN A 60 -22.44 -6.20 -1.03
CA GLN A 60 -21.39 -6.14 -2.06
C GLN A 60 -20.24 -5.22 -1.62
N VAL A 61 -19.01 -5.67 -1.83
CA VAL A 61 -17.79 -4.85 -1.72
C VAL A 61 -17.17 -4.67 -3.10
N ILE A 62 -16.80 -3.43 -3.46
CA ILE A 62 -16.19 -3.08 -4.75
C ILE A 62 -14.79 -2.52 -4.49
N VAL A 63 -13.77 -3.10 -5.13
CA VAL A 63 -12.40 -2.57 -5.09
C VAL A 63 -12.24 -1.51 -6.16
N GLU A 64 -11.85 -0.30 -5.76
CA GLU A 64 -11.54 0.83 -6.64
C GLU A 64 -10.05 1.15 -6.57
N ASN A 65 -9.41 1.41 -7.71
CA ASN A 65 -7.99 1.76 -7.80
C ASN A 65 -7.81 3.20 -8.25
N LEU A 66 -7.09 4.00 -7.44
CA LEU A 66 -6.71 5.38 -7.81
C LEU A 66 -5.29 5.68 -7.34
N GLY A 67 -4.31 5.39 -8.20
CA GLY A 67 -2.89 5.66 -7.94
C GLY A 67 -2.49 7.10 -8.27
N GLY A 68 -1.33 7.52 -7.74
CA GLY A 68 -0.69 8.79 -8.03
C GLY A 68 -0.36 9.61 -6.78
N ALA A 69 0.67 10.45 -6.89
CA ALA A 69 1.18 11.31 -5.81
C ALA A 69 1.44 10.53 -4.49
N ASN A 70 2.11 9.38 -4.56
CA ASN A 70 2.33 8.46 -3.42
C ASN A 70 1.02 8.05 -2.72
N GLY A 71 -0.06 7.83 -3.48
CA GLY A 71 -1.37 7.44 -2.94
C GLY A 71 -2.23 8.61 -2.45
N ALA A 72 -1.72 9.84 -2.45
CA ALA A 72 -2.46 11.01 -1.97
C ALA A 72 -3.74 11.29 -2.80
N LEU A 73 -3.78 10.91 -4.08
CA LEU A 73 -5.00 11.07 -4.89
C LEU A 73 -6.13 10.17 -4.36
N GLY A 74 -5.85 8.90 -4.08
CA GLY A 74 -6.82 7.98 -3.47
C GLY A 74 -7.24 8.44 -2.07
N ALA A 75 -6.29 8.90 -1.25
CA ALA A 75 -6.56 9.44 0.08
C ALA A 75 -7.52 10.65 0.03
N ASN A 76 -7.24 11.64 -0.82
CA ASN A 76 -8.12 12.81 -1.01
C ASN A 76 -9.51 12.42 -1.52
N ARG A 77 -9.61 11.43 -2.40
CA ARG A 77 -10.89 10.92 -2.89
C ARG A 77 -11.76 10.39 -1.77
N VAL A 78 -11.17 9.61 -0.84
CA VAL A 78 -11.89 9.06 0.32
C VAL A 78 -12.26 10.16 1.30
N LEU A 79 -11.36 11.08 1.61
CA LEU A 79 -11.63 12.21 2.52
C LEU A 79 -12.70 13.17 1.99
N GLY A 80 -12.88 13.26 0.68
CA GLY A 80 -13.96 14.03 0.06
C GLY A 80 -15.31 13.29 0.04
N ALA A 81 -15.36 12.02 0.41
CA ALA A 81 -16.60 11.24 0.47
C ALA A 81 -17.30 11.41 1.83
N ARG A 82 -18.57 10.96 1.93
CA ARG A 82 -19.28 10.94 3.21
C ARG A 82 -18.68 9.88 4.12
N ALA A 83 -18.51 10.22 5.40
CA ALA A 83 -18.02 9.31 6.43
C ALA A 83 -19.16 8.43 7.01
N ASP A 84 -19.85 7.70 6.14
CA ASP A 84 -21.03 6.88 6.44
C ASP A 84 -20.74 5.37 6.39
N GLY A 85 -19.46 4.97 6.28
CA GLY A 85 -19.04 3.58 6.24
C GLY A 85 -19.07 2.94 4.85
N TYR A 86 -19.59 3.62 3.82
CA TYR A 86 -19.67 3.06 2.47
C TYR A 86 -18.42 3.29 1.61
N TYR A 87 -17.45 4.09 2.12
CA TYR A 87 -16.21 4.32 1.41
C TYR A 87 -15.04 4.10 2.36
N LEU A 88 -14.40 2.93 2.21
CA LEU A 88 -13.28 2.49 3.01
C LEU A 88 -11.97 2.76 2.27
N PHE A 89 -10.90 2.96 3.01
CA PHE A 89 -9.57 3.22 2.49
C PHE A 89 -8.57 2.16 2.95
N GLN A 90 -7.96 1.45 2.00
CA GLN A 90 -6.83 0.58 2.30
C GLN A 90 -5.53 1.38 2.22
N GLY A 91 -5.22 2.10 3.27
CA GLY A 91 -4.06 2.96 3.37
C GLY A 91 -2.80 2.24 3.85
N SER A 92 -1.67 2.84 3.59
CA SER A 92 -0.35 2.46 4.08
C SER A 92 0.38 3.68 4.67
N PRO A 93 1.56 3.52 5.30
CA PRO A 93 2.35 4.66 5.76
C PRO A 93 2.70 5.68 4.68
N ASN A 94 2.72 5.30 3.40
CA ASN A 94 3.02 6.24 2.31
C ASN A 94 1.99 7.38 2.27
N GLU A 95 0.72 7.08 2.06
CA GLU A 95 -0.36 8.06 1.93
C GLU A 95 -0.79 8.62 3.28
N LEU A 96 -0.76 7.80 4.35
CA LEU A 96 -1.22 8.24 5.65
C LEU A 96 -0.23 9.18 6.37
N ILE A 97 1.08 8.97 6.16
CA ILE A 97 2.14 9.68 6.91
C ILE A 97 3.10 10.40 5.95
N LEU A 98 3.77 9.65 5.06
CA LEU A 98 4.88 10.17 4.27
C LEU A 98 4.44 11.20 3.24
N ALA A 99 3.27 11.05 2.63
CA ALA A 99 2.76 11.99 1.65
C ALA A 99 2.67 13.42 2.24
N GLY A 100 2.14 13.57 3.45
CA GLY A 100 2.06 14.86 4.13
C GLY A 100 3.41 15.44 4.56
N LEU A 101 4.42 14.59 4.78
CA LEU A 101 5.77 15.02 5.17
C LEU A 101 6.66 15.40 3.96
N THR A 102 6.40 14.78 2.81
CA THR A 102 7.27 14.88 1.62
C THR A 102 6.67 15.71 0.50
N ASN A 103 5.37 15.98 0.53
CA ASN A 103 4.65 16.72 -0.51
C ASN A 103 3.84 17.87 0.08
N LYS A 104 4.29 19.10 -0.14
CA LYS A 104 3.62 20.33 0.34
C LYS A 104 2.19 20.53 -0.20
N SER A 105 1.82 19.86 -1.27
CA SER A 105 0.46 19.90 -1.84
C SER A 105 -0.54 18.99 -1.10
N VAL A 106 -0.07 18.15 -0.17
CA VAL A 106 -0.91 17.29 0.66
C VAL A 106 -1.27 18.07 1.93
N SER A 107 -2.55 18.38 2.08
CA SER A 107 -3.07 19.19 3.19
C SER A 107 -3.68 18.38 4.33
N TYR A 108 -4.01 17.10 4.11
CA TYR A 108 -4.55 16.24 5.16
C TYR A 108 -3.47 15.72 6.10
N LYS A 109 -3.89 15.35 7.31
CA LYS A 109 -3.04 14.74 8.34
C LYS A 109 -3.50 13.30 8.62
N PRO A 110 -2.68 12.46 9.28
CA PRO A 110 -3.06 11.09 9.64
C PRO A 110 -4.36 10.98 10.45
N ASP A 111 -4.66 11.95 11.31
CA ASP A 111 -5.86 12.03 12.14
C ASP A 111 -7.15 12.35 11.36
N ALA A 112 -7.04 12.71 10.09
CA ALA A 112 -8.20 12.82 9.19
C ALA A 112 -8.84 11.45 8.88
N PHE A 113 -8.13 10.33 9.15
CA PHE A 113 -8.60 8.97 8.93
C PHE A 113 -8.95 8.30 10.26
N ARG A 114 -10.13 7.66 10.31
CA ARG A 114 -10.47 6.75 11.39
C ARG A 114 -9.90 5.37 11.07
N MET A 115 -8.85 4.95 11.77
CA MET A 115 -8.28 3.62 11.63
C MET A 115 -9.25 2.55 12.13
N ILE A 116 -9.43 1.48 11.34
CA ILE A 116 -10.35 0.37 11.67
C ILE A 116 -9.54 -0.83 12.18
N ALA A 117 -8.66 -1.35 11.33
CA ALA A 117 -7.83 -2.52 11.66
C ALA A 117 -6.58 -2.57 10.76
N PRO A 118 -5.49 -3.21 11.20
CA PRO A 118 -4.42 -3.61 10.30
C PRO A 118 -4.91 -4.76 9.41
N VAL A 119 -4.58 -4.68 8.13
CA VAL A 119 -4.97 -5.69 7.12
C VAL A 119 -3.88 -6.73 6.94
N ALA A 120 -2.65 -6.29 6.72
CA ALA A 120 -1.49 -7.14 6.50
C ALA A 120 -0.19 -6.38 6.80
N THR A 121 0.86 -7.15 7.03
CA THR A 121 2.24 -6.65 7.01
C THR A 121 2.97 -7.32 5.86
N SER A 122 3.76 -6.54 5.12
CA SER A 122 4.61 -7.06 4.05
C SER A 122 6.07 -6.79 4.38
N PRO A 123 6.93 -7.82 4.42
CA PRO A 123 8.35 -7.61 4.55
C PRO A 123 8.88 -6.88 3.31
N TYR A 124 9.89 -6.03 3.50
CA TYR A 124 10.60 -5.41 2.39
C TYR A 124 11.76 -6.29 1.95
N VAL A 125 11.96 -6.37 0.65
CA VAL A 125 13.03 -7.15 0.01
C VAL A 125 13.79 -6.28 -0.99
N VAL A 126 15.06 -6.62 -1.19
CA VAL A 126 15.89 -6.04 -2.24
C VAL A 126 15.77 -6.94 -3.46
N VAL A 127 15.14 -6.43 -4.51
CA VAL A 127 14.92 -7.13 -5.78
C VAL A 127 15.80 -6.53 -6.85
N THR A 128 16.42 -7.35 -7.68
CA THR A 128 17.26 -6.92 -8.82
C THR A 128 16.78 -7.58 -10.11
N ARG A 129 17.14 -6.99 -11.25
CA ARG A 129 17.09 -7.71 -12.52
C ARG A 129 18.04 -8.93 -12.44
N ALA A 130 17.69 -10.00 -13.14
CA ALA A 130 18.36 -11.29 -12.95
C ALA A 130 19.85 -11.30 -13.33
N ASP A 131 20.22 -10.52 -14.34
CA ASP A 131 21.56 -10.45 -14.92
C ASP A 131 22.47 -9.40 -14.26
N LEU A 132 22.03 -8.75 -13.18
CA LEU A 132 22.82 -7.70 -12.50
C LEU A 132 24.14 -8.23 -11.90
N GLY A 133 24.22 -9.52 -11.57
CA GLY A 133 25.45 -10.16 -11.09
C GLY A 133 25.64 -10.09 -9.56
N ALA A 134 24.86 -9.30 -8.80
CA ALA A 134 24.89 -9.28 -7.34
C ALA A 134 24.05 -10.42 -6.76
N ALA A 135 24.56 -11.16 -5.76
CA ALA A 135 23.87 -12.23 -5.06
C ALA A 135 23.38 -11.80 -3.66
N ASN A 136 23.88 -10.70 -3.12
CA ASN A 136 23.51 -10.13 -1.82
C ASN A 136 23.70 -8.61 -1.83
N VAL A 137 23.32 -7.94 -0.72
CA VAL A 137 23.38 -6.48 -0.62
C VAL A 137 24.83 -5.98 -0.58
N ASP A 138 25.77 -6.71 0.04
CA ASP A 138 27.18 -6.32 0.07
C ASP A 138 27.78 -6.30 -1.34
N GLU A 139 27.46 -7.29 -2.16
CA GLU A 139 27.88 -7.33 -3.56
C GLU A 139 27.25 -6.23 -4.40
N LEU A 140 25.98 -5.89 -4.15
CA LEU A 140 25.31 -4.77 -4.80
C LEU A 140 26.01 -3.45 -4.48
N VAL A 141 26.35 -3.22 -3.22
CA VAL A 141 27.07 -2.02 -2.75
C VAL A 141 28.50 -1.99 -3.33
N ALA A 142 29.22 -3.11 -3.30
CA ALA A 142 30.56 -3.22 -3.87
C ALA A 142 30.56 -2.93 -5.38
N MET A 143 29.60 -3.49 -6.10
CA MET A 143 29.40 -3.22 -7.53
C MET A 143 29.09 -1.75 -7.79
N ALA A 144 28.18 -1.13 -7.02
CA ALA A 144 27.82 0.28 -7.19
C ALA A 144 29.04 1.21 -6.99
N ARG A 145 29.94 0.89 -6.04
CA ARG A 145 31.19 1.66 -5.81
C ARG A 145 32.17 1.61 -6.96
N GLN A 146 32.17 0.52 -7.74
CA GLN A 146 33.11 0.31 -8.85
C GLN A 146 32.60 0.84 -10.19
N ARG A 147 31.32 1.22 -10.28
CA ARG A 147 30.71 1.66 -11.56
C ARG A 147 30.94 3.16 -11.78
N SER A 148 31.32 3.51 -13.00
CA SER A 148 31.37 4.91 -13.47
C SER A 148 29.96 5.47 -13.71
N VAL A 149 28.99 4.62 -14.07
CA VAL A 149 27.57 4.98 -14.23
C VAL A 149 26.82 4.44 -13.03
N PRO A 150 26.13 5.30 -12.25
CA PRO A 150 25.37 4.88 -11.08
C PRO A 150 24.30 3.84 -11.43
N LEU A 151 24.09 2.86 -10.52
CA LEU A 151 22.98 1.93 -10.63
C LEU A 151 21.66 2.69 -10.57
N THR A 152 20.71 2.23 -11.38
CA THR A 152 19.34 2.77 -11.39
C THR A 152 18.47 2.02 -10.38
N TYR A 153 17.63 2.75 -9.64
CA TYR A 153 16.65 2.12 -8.78
C TYR A 153 15.25 2.67 -9.00
N GLY A 154 14.25 1.79 -8.91
CA GLY A 154 12.85 2.14 -9.03
C GLY A 154 12.20 2.46 -7.69
N SER A 155 11.23 3.38 -7.67
CA SER A 155 10.38 3.65 -6.50
C SER A 155 8.96 4.02 -6.90
N GLY A 156 8.05 4.10 -5.92
CA GLY A 156 6.68 4.59 -6.13
C GLY A 156 6.56 6.11 -6.27
N GLY A 157 7.70 6.81 -6.48
CA GLY A 157 7.79 8.27 -6.60
C GLY A 157 8.63 8.91 -5.50
N ALA A 158 9.00 10.16 -5.69
CA ALA A 158 9.78 10.93 -4.73
C ALA A 158 9.06 11.01 -3.37
N GLY A 159 9.77 10.76 -2.28
CA GLY A 159 9.23 10.77 -0.91
C GLY A 159 8.44 9.51 -0.52
N SER A 160 8.31 8.51 -1.40
CA SER A 160 7.74 7.20 -1.02
C SER A 160 8.67 6.44 -0.07
N MET A 161 8.12 5.47 0.67
CA MET A 161 8.91 4.60 1.55
C MET A 161 10.08 3.94 0.81
N ILE A 162 9.82 3.41 -0.38
CA ILE A 162 10.84 2.79 -1.24
C ILE A 162 11.96 3.78 -1.56
N HIS A 163 11.62 5.00 -1.96
CA HIS A 163 12.58 6.06 -2.23
C HIS A 163 13.42 6.38 -0.99
N LEU A 164 12.77 6.62 0.15
CA LEU A 164 13.45 7.01 1.39
C LEU A 164 14.38 5.92 1.93
N ILE A 165 13.98 4.65 1.88
CA ILE A 165 14.82 3.52 2.30
C ILE A 165 16.04 3.40 1.38
N THR A 166 15.86 3.53 0.06
CA THR A 166 16.96 3.43 -0.91
C THR A 166 17.93 4.62 -0.78
N GLU A 167 17.42 5.82 -0.56
CA GLU A 167 18.25 6.98 -0.25
C GLU A 167 19.04 6.83 1.06
N ALA A 168 18.41 6.22 2.08
CA ALA A 168 19.11 5.90 3.33
C ALA A 168 20.26 4.90 3.11
N LEU A 169 20.04 3.87 2.28
CA LEU A 169 21.11 2.94 1.87
C LEU A 169 22.24 3.69 1.14
N SER A 170 21.90 4.50 0.13
CA SER A 170 22.87 5.31 -0.62
C SER A 170 23.73 6.17 0.30
N ARG A 171 23.10 6.93 1.21
CA ARG A 171 23.81 7.79 2.18
C ARG A 171 24.69 7.01 3.14
N ARG A 172 24.17 5.90 3.69
CA ARG A 172 24.89 5.07 4.66
C ARG A 172 26.12 4.42 4.06
N THR A 173 26.03 3.96 2.81
CA THR A 173 27.09 3.22 2.12
C THR A 173 28.00 4.11 1.26
N GLY A 174 27.61 5.37 1.03
CA GLY A 174 28.33 6.32 0.19
C GLY A 174 28.28 6.01 -1.31
N ILE A 175 27.32 5.18 -1.77
CA ILE A 175 27.16 4.86 -3.19
C ILE A 175 26.28 5.89 -3.91
N ALA A 176 26.60 6.18 -5.17
CA ALA A 176 25.76 6.98 -6.04
C ALA A 176 24.71 6.10 -6.72
N LEU A 177 23.45 6.55 -6.71
CA LEU A 177 22.31 5.88 -7.33
C LEU A 177 21.50 6.84 -8.20
N THR A 178 20.86 6.33 -9.24
CA THR A 178 19.95 7.10 -10.10
C THR A 178 18.51 6.68 -9.83
N HIS A 179 17.68 7.60 -9.35
CA HIS A 179 16.27 7.35 -9.03
C HIS A 179 15.37 7.40 -10.27
N ILE A 180 14.55 6.36 -10.46
CA ILE A 180 13.52 6.27 -11.51
C ILE A 180 12.15 6.13 -10.83
N PRO A 181 11.29 7.17 -10.89
CA PRO A 181 9.97 7.14 -10.26
C PRO A 181 8.94 6.41 -11.12
N TYR A 182 8.12 5.57 -10.49
CA TYR A 182 6.99 4.84 -11.09
C TYR A 182 5.67 5.21 -10.42
N ARG A 183 4.55 4.98 -11.11
CA ARG A 183 3.21 5.20 -10.54
C ARG A 183 2.74 4.05 -9.64
N GLY A 184 3.62 3.11 -9.28
CA GLY A 184 3.35 1.96 -8.42
C GLY A 184 4.27 0.78 -8.72
N GLY A 185 4.13 -0.30 -7.96
CA GLY A 185 5.01 -1.48 -8.04
C GLY A 185 4.87 -2.28 -9.33
N ALA A 186 3.68 -2.38 -9.92
CA ALA A 186 3.46 -3.21 -11.10
C ALA A 186 4.29 -2.77 -12.33
N PRO A 187 4.27 -1.50 -12.79
CA PRO A 187 5.13 -1.06 -13.88
C PRO A 187 6.62 -1.13 -13.53
N LEU A 188 6.99 -0.88 -12.26
CA LEU A 188 8.37 -1.00 -11.79
C LEU A 188 8.93 -2.41 -11.97
N ILE A 189 8.17 -3.43 -11.54
CA ILE A 189 8.57 -4.84 -11.69
C ILE A 189 8.66 -5.25 -13.15
N THR A 190 7.75 -4.78 -14.00
CA THR A 190 7.79 -5.06 -15.44
C THR A 190 9.07 -4.52 -16.06
N ASP A 191 9.44 -3.29 -15.77
CA ASP A 191 10.65 -2.66 -16.30
C ASP A 191 11.92 -3.29 -15.74
N MET A 192 11.93 -3.69 -14.46
CA MET A 192 13.06 -4.42 -13.86
C MET A 192 13.25 -5.79 -14.52
N ALA A 193 12.17 -6.55 -14.70
CA ALA A 193 12.20 -7.84 -15.39
C ALA A 193 12.56 -7.71 -16.89
N GLY A 194 12.35 -6.53 -17.47
CA GLY A 194 12.79 -6.14 -18.82
C GLY A 194 14.19 -5.52 -18.87
N GLY A 195 14.92 -5.43 -17.74
CA GLY A 195 16.29 -4.91 -17.69
C GLY A 195 16.40 -3.37 -17.77
N GLN A 196 15.29 -2.62 -17.64
CA GLN A 196 15.29 -1.15 -17.76
C GLN A 196 15.79 -0.44 -16.49
N ILE A 197 15.68 -1.09 -15.34
CA ILE A 197 16.22 -0.64 -14.04
C ILE A 197 16.98 -1.77 -13.36
N ASP A 198 17.96 -1.42 -12.52
CA ASP A 198 18.86 -2.39 -11.92
C ASP A 198 18.24 -3.06 -10.70
N PHE A 199 17.60 -2.30 -9.79
CA PHE A 199 17.04 -2.85 -8.56
C PHE A 199 15.93 -1.98 -7.95
N ALA A 200 15.27 -2.50 -6.92
CA ALA A 200 14.38 -1.75 -6.02
C ALA A 200 14.32 -2.42 -4.64
N ILE A 201 14.03 -1.63 -3.62
CA ILE A 201 13.68 -2.12 -2.27
C ILE A 201 12.17 -1.99 -2.14
N MET A 202 11.43 -3.09 -2.08
CA MET A 202 9.96 -3.05 -2.19
C MET A 202 9.28 -4.14 -1.36
N PRO A 203 7.97 -3.97 -1.06
CA PRO A 203 7.22 -5.02 -0.36
C PRO A 203 7.26 -6.33 -1.13
N TYR A 204 7.55 -7.43 -0.43
CA TYR A 204 7.53 -8.77 -1.02
C TYR A 204 6.12 -9.15 -1.44
N GLN A 205 6.02 -9.79 -2.59
CA GLN A 205 4.79 -10.36 -3.13
C GLN A 205 5.09 -11.77 -3.66
N ALA A 206 4.14 -12.70 -3.46
CA ALA A 206 4.32 -14.10 -3.86
C ALA A 206 4.56 -14.29 -5.38
N ASN A 207 4.03 -13.40 -6.22
CA ASN A 207 4.26 -13.44 -7.67
C ASN A 207 5.74 -13.15 -8.06
N TYR A 208 6.57 -12.62 -7.15
CA TYR A 208 8.01 -12.48 -7.41
C TYR A 208 8.70 -13.84 -7.50
N ASP A 209 8.17 -14.87 -6.84
CA ASP A 209 8.72 -16.21 -6.92
C ASP A 209 8.55 -16.84 -8.31
N ASP A 210 7.50 -16.50 -9.03
CA ASP A 210 7.32 -16.90 -10.43
C ASP A 210 8.40 -16.26 -11.30
N LEU A 211 8.58 -14.95 -11.18
CA LEU A 211 9.62 -14.23 -11.92
C LEU A 211 11.06 -14.67 -11.56
N ARG A 212 11.28 -15.08 -10.30
CA ARG A 212 12.56 -15.69 -9.88
C ARG A 212 12.80 -17.04 -10.55
N ARG A 213 11.77 -17.91 -10.57
CA ARG A 213 11.82 -19.23 -11.23
C ARG A 213 12.03 -19.12 -12.75
N GLU A 214 11.46 -18.09 -13.35
CA GLU A 214 11.66 -17.73 -14.76
C GLU A 214 13.04 -17.12 -15.06
N GLY A 215 13.85 -16.86 -14.02
CA GLY A 215 15.16 -16.23 -14.16
C GLY A 215 15.11 -14.77 -14.61
N ARG A 216 14.02 -14.04 -14.32
CA ARG A 216 13.81 -12.64 -14.70
C ARG A 216 14.14 -11.66 -13.59
N LEU A 217 14.06 -12.10 -12.34
CA LEU A 217 14.39 -11.33 -11.15
C LEU A 217 15.22 -12.16 -10.16
N LYS A 218 15.92 -11.46 -9.26
CA LYS A 218 16.52 -12.03 -8.04
C LYS A 218 16.05 -11.27 -6.83
N ILE A 219 15.88 -11.95 -5.69
CA ILE A 219 15.74 -11.33 -4.39
C ILE A 219 17.06 -11.59 -3.65
N ILE A 220 17.78 -10.52 -3.34
CA ILE A 220 19.16 -10.59 -2.82
C ILE A 220 19.28 -10.19 -1.36
N GLY A 221 18.18 -9.80 -0.73
CA GLY A 221 18.17 -9.45 0.69
C GLY A 221 16.77 -9.16 1.20
N THR A 222 16.56 -9.32 2.52
CA THR A 222 15.33 -8.93 3.22
C THR A 222 15.66 -7.87 4.27
N LEU A 223 14.75 -6.89 4.48
CA LEU A 223 14.95 -5.83 5.48
C LEU A 223 14.50 -6.25 6.88
N ASN A 224 14.06 -7.48 7.06
CA ASN A 224 13.71 -8.03 8.35
C ASN A 224 14.96 -8.30 9.21
N ARG A 225 14.79 -8.41 10.52
CA ARG A 225 15.90 -8.75 11.44
C ARG A 225 16.45 -10.15 11.18
N GLU A 226 15.58 -11.07 10.83
CA GLU A 226 15.89 -12.46 10.54
C GLU A 226 15.47 -12.80 9.11
N ARG A 227 15.98 -13.88 8.56
CA ARG A 227 15.54 -14.41 7.27
C ARG A 227 14.06 -14.75 7.32
N LEU A 228 13.36 -14.53 6.23
CA LEU A 228 11.96 -14.89 6.10
C LEU A 228 11.80 -16.40 5.96
N ALA A 229 10.86 -17.00 6.66
CA ALA A 229 10.56 -18.43 6.51
C ALA A 229 10.14 -18.81 5.09
N THR A 230 9.54 -17.87 4.36
CA THR A 230 9.17 -18.03 2.94
C THR A 230 10.34 -17.83 1.97
N LEU A 231 11.47 -17.30 2.44
CA LEU A 231 12.68 -17.02 1.66
C LEU A 231 13.93 -17.42 2.46
N PRO A 232 14.10 -18.70 2.83
CA PRO A 232 15.18 -19.11 3.74
C PRO A 232 16.58 -18.92 3.14
N ASP A 233 16.70 -18.95 1.82
CA ASP A 233 17.97 -18.78 1.11
C ASP A 233 18.37 -17.30 0.92
N VAL A 234 17.45 -16.35 1.23
CA VAL A 234 17.71 -14.92 1.06
C VAL A 234 18.20 -14.34 2.39
N PRO A 235 19.41 -13.74 2.43
CA PRO A 235 19.95 -13.19 3.67
C PRO A 235 19.16 -11.98 4.17
N SER A 236 19.14 -11.80 5.49
CA SER A 236 18.73 -10.52 6.09
C SER A 236 19.81 -9.47 5.86
N VAL A 237 19.42 -8.22 5.68
CA VAL A 237 20.38 -7.10 5.66
C VAL A 237 21.12 -6.93 7.00
N GLN A 238 20.68 -7.55 8.08
CA GLN A 238 21.40 -7.61 9.34
C GLN A 238 22.63 -8.54 9.28
N GLU A 239 22.67 -9.43 8.28
CA GLU A 239 23.82 -10.30 7.99
C GLU A 239 24.84 -9.60 7.08
N SER A 240 24.50 -8.42 6.55
CA SER A 240 25.33 -7.61 5.66
C SER A 240 26.32 -6.76 6.44
N ALA A 241 27.49 -6.55 5.89
CA ALA A 241 28.52 -5.64 6.42
C ALA A 241 28.33 -4.19 5.92
N ALA A 242 27.43 -3.94 4.96
CA ALA A 242 27.20 -2.66 4.31
C ALA A 242 26.28 -1.69 5.11
#